data_915d51e50e833bba32c4ecadbcdda294
#
_entry.id   915d51e50e833bba32c4ecadbcdda294
#
_cell.length_a   1.000
_cell.length_b   1.000
_cell.length_c   1.000
_cell.angle_alpha   90.00
_cell.angle_beta   90.00
_cell.angle_gamma   90.00
#
_symmetry.space_group_name_H-M   'P 1'
#
loop_
_entity.id
_entity.type
_entity.pdbx_description
1 polymer ?
#
loop_
_entity_poly.entity_id
_entity_poly.type
_entity_poly.pdbx_seq_one_letter_code
_entity_poly.pdbx_strand_id
1 'polypeptide(L)'
;MFTGLITGLGTVREVSSVGGGKDARFVIAVPTGNAEWSNIAGAKLGASIACSGCCLTVIERGDDAFTVEVSAETLAFTTLGTWQPGSLINLEASLRLGDEMGGHLVSGHVDGLATVAGATPENGSTRWRFIAPPGLARFIAPKGSIAINGVSLTVNEVQDRNDGSNATEFGVNIIPHTAAHTNFSALQPGDKVNIEIDMLARYVARLQSFPHG
;
A
#
# COMPACT_ATOMS: atom_id res chain seq x y z
N MET A 1 -9.97 7.98 -2.02
CA MET A 1 -9.13 8.00 -3.24
C MET A 1 -7.81 8.65 -2.89
N PHE A 2 -6.72 8.15 -3.47
CA PHE A 2 -5.33 8.52 -3.20
C PHE A 2 -4.57 8.60 -4.52
N THR A 3 -3.34 9.07 -4.48
CA THR A 3 -2.47 9.20 -5.65
C THR A 3 -1.34 8.17 -5.68
N GLY A 4 -1.07 7.54 -4.54
CA GLY A 4 0.10 6.69 -4.33
C GLY A 4 1.39 7.48 -4.09
N LEU A 5 1.28 8.76 -3.76
CA LEU A 5 2.40 9.60 -3.32
C LEU A 5 2.42 9.63 -1.80
N ILE A 6 3.37 8.93 -1.21
CA ILE A 6 3.49 8.88 0.24
C ILE A 6 3.96 10.23 0.76
N THR A 7 3.20 10.79 1.69
CA THR A 7 3.46 12.10 2.28
C THR A 7 3.96 12.03 3.70
N GLY A 8 3.94 10.84 4.31
CA GLY A 8 4.47 10.61 5.65
C GLY A 8 4.84 9.17 5.92
N LEU A 9 5.85 8.98 6.75
CA LEU A 9 6.21 7.68 7.30
C LEU A 9 5.82 7.66 8.78
N GLY A 10 4.68 7.03 9.07
CA GLY A 10 4.16 6.85 10.42
C GLY A 10 4.69 5.60 11.11
N THR A 11 4.33 5.44 12.36
CA THR A 11 4.72 4.27 13.16
C THR A 11 3.53 3.77 13.98
N VAL A 12 3.30 2.47 14.00
CA VAL A 12 2.33 1.87 14.92
C VAL A 12 2.81 2.11 16.36
N ARG A 13 1.99 2.77 17.17
CA ARG A 13 2.27 3.03 18.58
C ARG A 13 1.67 1.96 19.47
N GLU A 14 0.44 1.55 19.16
CA GLU A 14 -0.31 0.59 19.96
C GLU A 14 -1.19 -0.29 19.06
N VAL A 15 -1.37 -1.54 19.49
CA VAL A 15 -2.29 -2.51 18.89
C VAL A 15 -3.13 -3.11 19.98
N SER A 16 -4.44 -3.12 19.82
CA SER A 16 -5.39 -3.75 20.74
C SER A 16 -6.52 -4.45 19.99
N SER A 17 -7.12 -5.46 20.64
CA SER A 17 -8.30 -6.14 20.06
C SER A 17 -9.57 -5.34 20.32
N VAL A 18 -10.55 -5.45 19.41
CA VAL A 18 -11.84 -4.80 19.51
C VAL A 18 -12.89 -5.82 19.96
N GLY A 19 -13.62 -5.50 21.04
CA GLY A 19 -14.81 -6.25 21.46
C GLY A 19 -14.60 -7.75 21.76
N GLY A 20 -13.36 -8.17 22.03
CA GLY A 20 -13.03 -9.59 22.24
C GLY A 20 -13.10 -10.43 20.97
N GLY A 21 -13.27 -9.81 19.81
CA GLY A 21 -13.28 -10.42 18.48
C GLY A 21 -11.89 -10.51 17.85
N LYS A 22 -11.89 -10.71 16.53
CA LYS A 22 -10.67 -10.78 15.69
C LYS A 22 -10.32 -9.44 15.06
N ASP A 23 -11.12 -8.40 15.26
CA ASP A 23 -10.85 -7.05 14.77
C ASP A 23 -9.78 -6.39 15.63
N ALA A 24 -8.99 -5.51 15.05
CA ALA A 24 -7.92 -4.81 15.74
C ALA A 24 -8.11 -3.29 15.69
N ARG A 25 -7.63 -2.62 16.73
CA ARG A 25 -7.49 -1.17 16.82
C ARG A 25 -6.01 -0.83 16.80
N PHE A 26 -5.63 0.12 15.95
CA PHE A 26 -4.27 0.63 15.85
C PHE A 26 -4.24 2.11 16.20
N VAL A 27 -3.28 2.50 17.04
CA VAL A 27 -2.87 3.89 17.23
C VAL A 27 -1.63 4.11 16.37
N ILE A 28 -1.71 5.02 15.42
CA ILE A 28 -0.64 5.30 14.45
C ILE A 28 -0.12 6.70 14.70
N ALA A 29 1.16 6.80 15.09
CA ALA A 29 1.87 8.05 15.23
C ALA A 29 2.21 8.60 13.84
N VAL A 30 2.02 9.92 13.64
CA VAL A 30 2.39 10.61 12.41
C VAL A 30 3.81 11.15 12.50
N PRO A 31 4.48 11.41 11.36
CA PRO A 31 5.84 11.93 11.37
C PRO A 31 5.89 13.35 11.96
N THR A 32 6.82 13.58 12.88
CA THR A 32 7.07 14.89 13.48
C THR A 32 7.80 15.81 12.51
N GLY A 33 7.48 17.12 12.56
CA GLY A 33 8.14 18.13 11.68
C GLY A 33 7.68 18.10 10.22
N ASN A 34 6.73 17.26 9.84
CA ASN A 34 6.13 17.22 8.53
C ASN A 34 4.90 18.15 8.50
N ALA A 35 4.90 19.15 7.62
CA ALA A 35 3.84 20.16 7.55
C ALA A 35 2.46 19.57 7.25
N GLU A 36 2.38 18.53 6.42
CA GLU A 36 1.12 17.89 6.04
C GLU A 36 0.49 17.13 7.22
N TRP A 37 1.32 16.53 8.07
CA TRP A 37 0.88 15.74 9.22
C TRP A 37 0.87 16.51 10.54
N SER A 38 1.38 17.76 10.56
CA SER A 38 1.46 18.59 11.76
C SER A 38 0.10 18.96 12.37
N ASN A 39 -0.98 18.84 11.62
CA ASN A 39 -2.35 19.12 12.08
C ASN A 39 -3.25 17.89 12.06
N ILE A 40 -2.72 16.72 12.44
CA ILE A 40 -3.54 15.48 12.52
C ILE A 40 -4.69 15.64 13.52
N ALA A 41 -4.51 16.44 14.56
CA ALA A 41 -5.58 16.78 15.53
C ALA A 41 -6.76 17.50 14.84
N GLY A 42 -6.55 18.18 13.72
CA GLY A 42 -7.57 18.82 12.90
C GLY A 42 -8.23 17.88 11.88
N ALA A 43 -7.76 16.66 11.71
CA ALA A 43 -8.36 15.70 10.80
C ALA A 43 -9.83 15.44 11.19
N LYS A 44 -10.71 15.30 10.21
CA LYS A 44 -12.12 15.00 10.50
C LYS A 44 -12.24 13.54 10.95
N LEU A 45 -13.04 13.27 12.00
CA LEU A 45 -13.47 11.90 12.30
C LEU A 45 -14.27 11.37 11.10
N GLY A 46 -14.01 10.13 10.71
CA GLY A 46 -14.53 9.54 9.48
C GLY A 46 -13.70 9.85 8.24
N ALA A 47 -12.61 10.64 8.33
CA ALA A 47 -11.70 10.84 7.21
C ALA A 47 -10.98 9.53 6.86
N SER A 48 -10.66 9.36 5.58
CA SER A 48 -9.86 8.23 5.10
C SER A 48 -8.37 8.61 5.03
N ILE A 49 -7.52 7.71 5.52
CA ILE A 49 -6.07 7.77 5.37
C ILE A 49 -5.62 6.43 4.78
N ALA A 50 -4.79 6.46 3.73
CA ALA A 50 -4.12 5.27 3.23
C ALA A 50 -2.95 4.93 4.16
N CYS A 51 -3.00 3.74 4.75
CA CYS A 51 -2.00 3.21 5.65
C CYS A 51 -1.34 1.99 5.00
N SER A 52 -0.11 2.15 4.49
CA SER A 52 0.57 1.17 3.62
C SER A 52 -0.37 0.61 2.53
N GLY A 53 -1.11 1.50 1.87
CA GLY A 53 -2.04 1.18 0.78
C GLY A 53 -3.43 0.73 1.21
N CYS A 54 -3.71 0.54 2.51
CA CYS A 54 -5.06 0.26 3.00
C CYS A 54 -5.79 1.57 3.34
N CYS A 55 -6.97 1.78 2.75
CA CYS A 55 -7.85 2.88 3.11
C CYS A 55 -8.50 2.61 4.46
N LEU A 56 -8.12 3.36 5.49
CA LEU A 56 -8.63 3.22 6.85
C LEU A 56 -9.33 4.49 7.30
N THR A 57 -10.35 4.31 8.15
CA THR A 57 -11.17 5.41 8.66
C THR A 57 -10.66 5.87 10.02
N VAL A 58 -10.40 7.16 10.16
CA VAL A 58 -10.03 7.79 11.44
C VAL A 58 -11.22 7.79 12.39
N ILE A 59 -11.08 7.10 13.52
CA ILE A 59 -12.13 7.04 14.57
C ILE A 59 -11.79 7.91 15.79
N GLU A 60 -10.51 8.11 16.08
CA GLU A 60 -10.00 8.99 17.13
C GLU A 60 -8.74 9.69 16.62
N ARG A 61 -8.40 10.82 17.24
CA ARG A 61 -7.19 11.58 16.91
C ARG A 61 -6.64 12.29 18.17
N GLY A 62 -5.32 12.40 18.23
CA GLY A 62 -4.57 13.17 19.21
C GLY A 62 -3.70 14.22 18.52
N ASP A 63 -2.76 14.80 19.25
CA ASP A 63 -1.86 15.85 18.75
C ASP A 63 -0.88 15.31 17.70
N ASP A 64 -0.45 14.06 17.84
CA ASP A 64 0.61 13.42 17.04
C ASP A 64 0.27 11.99 16.58
N ALA A 65 -0.99 11.58 16.72
CA ALA A 65 -1.43 10.24 16.34
C ALA A 65 -2.92 10.22 15.97
N PHE A 66 -3.33 9.21 15.23
CA PHE A 66 -4.73 8.88 14.97
C PHE A 66 -4.99 7.40 15.22
N THR A 67 -6.26 7.06 15.45
CA THR A 67 -6.70 5.70 15.72
C THR A 67 -7.61 5.21 14.60
N VAL A 68 -7.44 3.96 14.21
CA VAL A 68 -8.27 3.26 13.23
C VAL A 68 -8.68 1.90 13.77
N GLU A 69 -9.84 1.41 13.31
CA GLU A 69 -10.26 0.01 13.51
C GLU A 69 -10.21 -0.74 12.18
N VAL A 70 -9.76 -1.98 12.26
CA VAL A 70 -9.50 -2.83 11.11
C VAL A 70 -10.19 -4.17 11.32
N SER A 71 -11.00 -4.58 10.34
CA SER A 71 -11.72 -5.84 10.39
C SER A 71 -10.79 -7.05 10.28
N ALA A 72 -11.22 -8.17 10.85
CA ALA A 72 -10.52 -9.44 10.74
C ALA A 72 -10.23 -9.86 9.29
N GLU A 73 -11.13 -9.53 8.37
CA GLU A 73 -10.93 -9.78 6.93
C GLU A 73 -9.75 -8.98 6.39
N THR A 74 -9.70 -7.67 6.64
CA THR A 74 -8.59 -6.82 6.22
C THR A 74 -7.26 -7.28 6.84
N LEU A 75 -7.27 -7.67 8.12
CA LEU A 75 -6.08 -8.22 8.78
C LEU A 75 -5.60 -9.52 8.13
N ALA A 76 -6.51 -10.38 7.67
CA ALA A 76 -6.17 -11.67 7.05
C ALA A 76 -5.60 -11.52 5.63
N PHE A 77 -6.03 -10.49 4.88
CA PHE A 77 -5.67 -10.31 3.47
C PHE A 77 -4.60 -9.25 3.21
N THR A 78 -4.11 -8.58 4.26
CA THR A 78 -3.12 -7.51 4.16
C THR A 78 -1.98 -7.70 5.15
N THR A 79 -0.90 -6.90 5.00
CA THR A 79 0.20 -6.87 5.96
C THR A 79 -0.23 -6.33 7.34
N LEU A 80 -1.40 -5.74 7.47
CA LEU A 80 -1.90 -5.15 8.71
C LEU A 80 -2.00 -6.18 9.83
N GLY A 81 -2.28 -7.43 9.49
CA GLY A 81 -2.32 -8.54 10.45
C GLY A 81 -0.98 -8.85 11.13
N THR A 82 0.13 -8.32 10.62
CA THR A 82 1.48 -8.49 11.18
C THR A 82 1.99 -7.24 11.90
N TRP A 83 1.24 -6.15 11.90
CA TRP A 83 1.68 -4.91 12.51
C TRP A 83 1.77 -5.03 14.04
N GLN A 84 2.84 -4.46 14.57
CA GLN A 84 3.13 -4.40 15.99
C GLN A 84 3.71 -3.01 16.35
N PRO A 85 3.77 -2.63 17.60
CA PRO A 85 4.43 -1.39 18.00
C PRO A 85 5.84 -1.28 17.39
N GLY A 86 6.11 -0.14 16.72
CA GLY A 86 7.34 0.09 15.96
C GLY A 86 7.26 -0.21 14.46
N SER A 87 6.20 -0.85 13.95
CA SER A 87 6.02 -1.07 12.50
C SER A 87 5.92 0.27 11.77
N LEU A 88 6.68 0.41 10.66
CA LEU A 88 6.69 1.59 9.81
C LEU A 88 5.55 1.55 8.80
N ILE A 89 4.77 2.61 8.72
CA ILE A 89 3.55 2.72 7.92
C ILE A 89 3.67 3.88 6.93
N ASN A 90 3.55 3.58 5.64
CA ASN A 90 3.39 4.61 4.62
C ASN A 90 2.04 5.31 4.80
N LEU A 91 2.03 6.62 4.84
CA LEU A 91 0.83 7.42 5.04
C LEU A 91 0.58 8.34 3.85
N GLU A 92 -0.68 8.39 3.42
CA GLU A 92 -1.18 9.36 2.46
C GLU A 92 -2.58 9.81 2.89
N ALA A 93 -2.82 11.11 2.98
CA ALA A 93 -4.15 11.65 3.21
C ALA A 93 -5.02 11.51 1.96
N SER A 94 -6.34 11.42 2.13
CA SER A 94 -7.25 11.34 0.98
C SER A 94 -7.16 12.59 0.10
N LEU A 95 -7.15 12.36 -1.23
CA LEU A 95 -7.10 13.38 -2.26
C LEU A 95 -8.24 14.40 -2.09
N ARG A 96 -7.92 15.68 -2.23
CA ARG A 96 -8.88 16.80 -2.23
C ARG A 96 -9.08 17.32 -3.65
N LEU A 97 -10.18 18.01 -3.86
CA LEU A 97 -10.40 18.67 -5.14
C LEU A 97 -9.35 19.77 -5.35
N GLY A 98 -8.60 19.67 -6.45
CA GLY A 98 -7.52 20.59 -6.80
C GLY A 98 -6.11 20.10 -6.45
N ASP A 99 -5.97 18.98 -5.75
CA ASP A 99 -4.67 18.39 -5.50
C ASP A 99 -4.07 17.81 -6.80
N GLU A 100 -2.73 17.79 -6.88
CA GLU A 100 -2.02 17.22 -8.01
C GLU A 100 -2.09 15.68 -7.99
N MET A 101 -2.33 15.09 -9.16
CA MET A 101 -2.31 13.64 -9.35
C MET A 101 -0.99 13.21 -9.98
N GLY A 102 0.10 13.21 -9.19
CA GLY A 102 1.43 12.85 -9.67
C GLY A 102 1.71 11.36 -9.81
N GLY A 103 0.84 10.50 -9.26
CA GLY A 103 0.91 9.04 -9.39
C GLY A 103 -0.18 8.49 -10.32
N HIS A 104 -1.01 7.55 -9.80
CA HIS A 104 -2.21 7.05 -10.48
C HIS A 104 -3.38 7.00 -9.50
N LEU A 105 -4.58 6.68 -9.98
CA LEU A 105 -5.74 6.52 -9.11
C LEU A 105 -5.60 5.27 -8.24
N VAL A 106 -5.35 5.50 -6.94
CA VAL A 106 -5.25 4.46 -5.91
C VAL A 106 -6.51 4.53 -5.04
N SER A 107 -7.19 3.41 -4.88
CA SER A 107 -8.42 3.36 -4.07
C SER A 107 -8.15 3.12 -2.59
N GLY A 108 -7.02 2.52 -2.27
CA GLY A 108 -6.68 2.00 -0.95
C GLY A 108 -7.34 0.64 -0.68
N HIS A 109 -7.71 -0.07 -1.73
CA HIS A 109 -8.34 -1.39 -1.67
C HIS A 109 -7.33 -2.45 -2.12
N VAL A 110 -6.59 -2.96 -1.14
CA VAL A 110 -5.54 -3.98 -1.36
C VAL A 110 -6.14 -5.23 -2.01
N ASP A 111 -5.54 -5.68 -3.12
CA ASP A 111 -5.96 -6.87 -3.85
C ASP A 111 -5.32 -8.15 -3.31
N GLY A 112 -4.21 -8.03 -2.62
CA GLY A 112 -3.50 -9.16 -2.06
C GLY A 112 -2.08 -8.82 -1.63
N LEU A 113 -1.33 -9.86 -1.30
CA LEU A 113 0.04 -9.76 -0.83
C LEU A 113 1.00 -10.27 -1.90
N ALA A 114 1.96 -9.43 -2.29
CA ALA A 114 3.15 -9.89 -3.02
C ALA A 114 4.28 -10.21 -2.03
N THR A 115 5.24 -11.03 -2.51
CA THR A 115 6.46 -11.34 -1.76
C THR A 115 7.63 -10.61 -2.40
N VAL A 116 8.46 -9.96 -1.60
CA VAL A 116 9.73 -9.40 -2.07
C VAL A 116 10.65 -10.55 -2.50
N ALA A 117 10.94 -10.64 -3.80
CA ALA A 117 11.85 -11.64 -4.37
C ALA A 117 13.31 -11.23 -4.24
N GLY A 118 13.57 -9.92 -4.27
CA GLY A 118 14.91 -9.37 -4.13
C GLY A 118 14.99 -7.90 -4.48
N ALA A 119 16.14 -7.30 -4.14
CA ALA A 119 16.49 -5.93 -4.46
C ALA A 119 17.93 -5.87 -4.95
N THR A 120 18.19 -5.22 -6.07
CA THR A 120 19.51 -5.12 -6.69
C THR A 120 19.81 -3.67 -7.07
N PRO A 121 20.93 -3.09 -6.63
CA PRO A 121 21.33 -1.74 -7.07
C PRO A 121 21.46 -1.67 -8.60
N GLU A 122 20.91 -0.60 -9.20
CA GLU A 122 20.92 -0.37 -10.65
C GLU A 122 20.99 1.12 -10.96
N ASN A 123 22.12 1.59 -11.49
CA ASN A 123 22.31 2.96 -12.02
C ASN A 123 21.77 4.10 -11.12
N GLY A 124 22.05 4.06 -9.82
CA GLY A 124 21.62 5.08 -8.86
C GLY A 124 20.18 4.89 -8.32
N SER A 125 19.51 3.83 -8.73
CA SER A 125 18.25 3.34 -8.17
C SER A 125 18.40 1.90 -7.66
N THR A 126 17.33 1.33 -7.15
CA THR A 126 17.30 -0.10 -6.78
C THR A 126 16.18 -0.78 -7.55
N ARG A 127 16.52 -1.85 -8.28
CA ARG A 127 15.58 -2.74 -8.93
C ARG A 127 15.01 -3.69 -7.88
N TRP A 128 13.74 -3.54 -7.57
CA TRP A 128 13.00 -4.43 -6.71
C TRP A 128 12.20 -5.42 -7.55
N ARG A 129 12.20 -6.68 -7.15
CA ARG A 129 11.39 -7.74 -7.77
C ARG A 129 10.42 -8.31 -6.75
N PHE A 130 9.19 -8.53 -7.21
CA PHE A 130 8.08 -9.02 -6.40
C PHE A 130 7.42 -10.21 -7.08
N ILE A 131 6.95 -11.16 -6.27
CA ILE A 131 6.15 -12.28 -6.72
C ILE A 131 4.70 -11.99 -6.33
N ALA A 132 3.85 -11.75 -7.33
CA ALA A 132 2.43 -11.59 -7.15
C ALA A 132 1.71 -12.94 -7.17
N PRO A 133 0.59 -13.10 -6.43
CA PRO A 133 -0.20 -14.31 -6.47
C PRO A 133 -0.87 -14.51 -7.84
N PRO A 134 -1.20 -15.77 -8.23
CA PRO A 134 -1.71 -16.10 -9.57
C PRO A 134 -2.94 -15.29 -9.99
N GLY A 135 -3.84 -15.01 -9.06
CA GLY A 135 -5.08 -14.27 -9.33
C GLY A 135 -4.86 -12.83 -9.82
N LEU A 136 -3.68 -12.25 -9.55
CA LEU A 136 -3.34 -10.88 -9.91
C LEU A 136 -2.45 -10.77 -11.16
N ALA A 137 -1.84 -11.86 -11.62
CA ALA A 137 -0.92 -11.89 -12.75
C ALA A 137 -1.45 -11.14 -13.98
N ARG A 138 -2.68 -11.42 -14.40
CA ARG A 138 -3.30 -10.84 -15.59
C ARG A 138 -3.54 -9.32 -15.55
N PHE A 139 -3.41 -8.71 -14.38
CA PHE A 139 -3.62 -7.26 -14.20
C PHE A 139 -2.31 -6.47 -14.15
N ILE A 140 -1.17 -7.17 -14.11
CA ILE A 140 0.15 -6.57 -14.02
C ILE A 140 0.77 -6.56 -15.41
N ALA A 141 1.03 -5.37 -15.95
CA ALA A 141 1.53 -5.20 -17.31
C ALA A 141 2.80 -4.34 -17.34
N PRO A 142 3.78 -4.63 -18.20
CA PRO A 142 4.94 -3.75 -18.39
C PRO A 142 4.49 -2.33 -18.74
N LYS A 143 5.09 -1.33 -18.10
CA LYS A 143 4.75 0.10 -18.22
C LYS A 143 3.37 0.48 -17.63
N GLY A 144 2.65 -0.46 -17.03
CA GLY A 144 1.45 -0.19 -16.25
C GLY A 144 1.79 0.34 -14.86
N SER A 145 0.77 0.84 -14.17
CA SER A 145 0.86 1.29 -12.79
C SER A 145 0.49 0.18 -11.82
N ILE A 146 1.13 0.19 -10.65
CA ILE A 146 0.79 -0.67 -9.51
C ILE A 146 1.07 0.09 -8.22
N ALA A 147 0.25 -0.08 -7.20
CA ALA A 147 0.56 0.43 -5.87
C ALA A 147 1.14 -0.68 -4.99
N ILE A 148 2.33 -0.44 -4.40
CA ILE A 148 2.99 -1.35 -3.47
C ILE A 148 3.13 -0.66 -2.12
N ASN A 149 2.51 -1.21 -1.07
CA ASN A 149 2.37 -0.53 0.22
C ASN A 149 1.88 0.91 0.07
N GLY A 150 0.98 1.16 -0.89
CA GLY A 150 0.44 2.47 -1.21
C GLY A 150 1.32 3.34 -2.12
N VAL A 151 2.54 2.94 -2.44
CA VAL A 151 3.43 3.70 -3.33
C VAL A 151 3.06 3.43 -4.78
N SER A 152 2.74 4.47 -5.56
CA SER A 152 2.52 4.39 -7.00
C SER A 152 3.82 4.15 -7.74
N LEU A 153 3.89 3.07 -8.50
CA LEU A 153 5.11 2.64 -9.18
C LEU A 153 4.79 2.19 -10.61
N THR A 154 5.76 2.38 -11.50
CA THR A 154 5.70 1.85 -12.86
C THR A 154 6.32 0.47 -12.91
N VAL A 155 5.60 -0.48 -13.44
CA VAL A 155 6.10 -1.84 -13.70
C VAL A 155 7.10 -1.81 -14.86
N ASN A 156 8.29 -2.38 -14.66
CA ASN A 156 9.33 -2.45 -15.69
C ASN A 156 9.17 -3.70 -16.55
N GLU A 157 9.36 -4.86 -15.95
CA GLU A 157 9.24 -6.17 -16.58
C GLU A 157 8.22 -7.04 -15.82
N VAL A 158 7.66 -7.99 -16.54
CA VAL A 158 6.74 -9.00 -16.02
C VAL A 158 7.16 -10.35 -16.58
N GLN A 159 7.28 -11.34 -15.72
CA GLN A 159 7.65 -12.70 -16.09
C GLN A 159 6.74 -13.70 -15.37
N ASP A 160 5.93 -14.41 -16.13
CA ASP A 160 5.12 -15.48 -15.58
C ASP A 160 6.01 -16.67 -15.24
N ARG A 161 5.79 -17.23 -14.06
CA ARG A 161 6.57 -18.36 -13.55
C ARG A 161 6.06 -19.68 -14.14
N ASN A 162 6.99 -20.45 -14.71
CA ASN A 162 6.69 -21.76 -15.28
C ASN A 162 6.97 -22.92 -14.31
N ASP A 163 6.88 -22.66 -12.98
CA ASP A 163 7.16 -23.64 -11.92
C ASP A 163 5.89 -24.33 -11.39
N GLY A 164 4.77 -24.17 -12.07
CA GLY A 164 3.47 -24.73 -11.68
C GLY A 164 2.72 -23.86 -10.64
N SER A 165 3.32 -22.78 -10.13
CA SER A 165 2.67 -21.87 -9.19
C SER A 165 1.65 -20.94 -9.86
N ASN A 166 1.77 -20.72 -11.19
CA ASN A 166 1.05 -19.70 -11.94
C ASN A 166 1.21 -18.28 -11.36
N ALA A 167 2.23 -18.05 -10.54
CA ALA A 167 2.56 -16.75 -10.02
C ALA A 167 3.30 -15.91 -11.07
N THR A 168 3.29 -14.60 -10.89
CA THR A 168 4.00 -13.67 -11.77
C THR A 168 5.07 -12.92 -10.97
N GLU A 169 6.29 -12.90 -11.49
CA GLU A 169 7.35 -12.02 -11.01
C GLU A 169 7.32 -10.73 -11.81
N PHE A 170 7.41 -9.58 -11.14
CA PHE A 170 7.49 -8.29 -11.80
C PHE A 170 8.51 -7.40 -11.10
N GLY A 171 9.07 -6.46 -11.86
CA GLY A 171 10.08 -5.53 -11.38
C GLY A 171 9.62 -4.09 -11.38
N VAL A 172 10.11 -3.31 -10.41
CA VAL A 172 9.97 -1.86 -10.35
C VAL A 172 11.31 -1.23 -9.97
N ASN A 173 11.55 0.02 -10.35
CA ASN A 173 12.71 0.79 -9.88
C ASN A 173 12.30 1.75 -8.77
N ILE A 174 13.03 1.69 -7.66
CA ILE A 174 12.87 2.60 -6.53
C ILE A 174 14.07 3.56 -6.51
N ILE A 175 13.80 4.84 -6.69
CA ILE A 175 14.82 5.90 -6.59
C ILE A 175 15.15 6.17 -5.11
N PRO A 176 16.35 6.72 -4.81
CA PRO A 176 16.78 6.97 -3.42
C PRO A 176 15.77 7.82 -2.62
N HIS A 177 15.13 8.80 -3.26
CA HIS A 177 14.12 9.62 -2.61
C HIS A 177 12.95 8.77 -2.10
N THR A 178 12.38 7.92 -2.94
CA THR A 178 11.26 7.04 -2.57
C THR A 178 11.67 6.06 -1.47
N ALA A 179 12.85 5.46 -1.58
CA ALA A 179 13.37 4.55 -0.55
C ALA A 179 13.49 5.23 0.82
N ALA A 180 13.99 6.48 0.85
CA ALA A 180 14.20 7.22 2.10
C ALA A 180 12.89 7.73 2.76
N HIS A 181 11.82 7.92 1.98
CA HIS A 181 10.56 8.52 2.46
C HIS A 181 9.42 7.50 2.60
N THR A 182 9.71 6.22 2.42
CA THR A 182 8.72 5.14 2.52
C THR A 182 9.27 3.96 3.31
N ASN A 183 8.40 3.01 3.67
CA ASN A 183 8.81 1.79 4.35
C ASN A 183 9.65 0.83 3.48
N PHE A 184 9.93 1.18 2.22
CA PHE A 184 10.90 0.45 1.39
C PHE A 184 12.30 0.41 2.01
N SER A 185 12.65 1.41 2.84
CA SER A 185 13.92 1.44 3.58
C SER A 185 14.11 0.25 4.53
N ALA A 186 13.04 -0.38 4.99
CA ALA A 186 13.06 -1.49 5.96
C ALA A 186 12.77 -2.86 5.34
N LEU A 187 12.31 -2.92 4.08
CA LEU A 187 11.93 -4.18 3.42
C LEU A 187 13.14 -5.07 3.12
N GLN A 188 12.93 -6.37 3.26
CA GLN A 188 13.93 -7.41 2.98
C GLN A 188 13.34 -8.49 2.05
N PRO A 189 14.18 -9.24 1.31
CA PRO A 189 13.72 -10.41 0.59
C PRO A 189 12.96 -11.38 1.49
N GLY A 190 11.80 -11.83 1.03
CA GLY A 190 10.88 -12.69 1.78
C GLY A 190 9.74 -11.95 2.45
N ASP A 191 9.85 -10.63 2.66
CA ASP A 191 8.78 -9.85 3.24
C ASP A 191 7.54 -9.82 2.35
N LYS A 192 6.38 -9.63 2.99
CA LYS A 192 5.11 -9.40 2.32
C LYS A 192 4.85 -7.91 2.20
N VAL A 193 4.27 -7.53 1.05
CA VAL A 193 3.82 -6.16 0.77
C VAL A 193 2.39 -6.17 0.27
N ASN A 194 1.62 -5.15 0.63
CA ASN A 194 0.29 -4.93 0.08
C ASN A 194 0.42 -4.51 -1.38
N ILE A 195 -0.36 -5.11 -2.27
CA ILE A 195 -0.46 -4.66 -3.66
C ILE A 195 -1.90 -4.31 -4.01
N GLU A 196 -2.03 -3.21 -4.75
CA GLU A 196 -3.27 -2.82 -5.40
C GLU A 196 -2.99 -2.67 -6.90
N ILE A 197 -3.75 -3.38 -7.73
CA ILE A 197 -3.67 -3.26 -9.19
C ILE A 197 -4.27 -1.94 -9.65
N ASP A 198 -3.87 -1.49 -10.84
CA ASP A 198 -4.54 -0.33 -11.46
C ASP A 198 -6.03 -0.63 -11.65
N MET A 199 -6.87 0.28 -11.15
CA MET A 199 -8.33 0.11 -11.17
C MET A 199 -8.87 -0.03 -12.61
N LEU A 200 -8.24 0.57 -13.61
CA LEU A 200 -8.63 0.42 -15.01
C LEU A 200 -8.48 -1.04 -15.47
N ALA A 201 -7.40 -1.72 -15.07
CA ALA A 201 -7.19 -3.12 -15.40
C ALA A 201 -8.31 -4.01 -14.83
N ARG A 202 -8.79 -3.71 -13.61
CA ARG A 202 -9.90 -4.43 -12.95
C ARG A 202 -11.20 -4.36 -13.77
N TYR A 203 -11.59 -3.15 -14.18
CA TYR A 203 -12.84 -2.95 -14.93
C TYR A 203 -12.76 -3.53 -16.34
N VAL A 204 -11.62 -3.36 -17.03
CA VAL A 204 -11.39 -3.97 -18.35
C VAL A 204 -11.53 -5.50 -18.27
N ALA A 205 -10.87 -6.15 -17.31
CA ALA A 205 -10.97 -7.59 -17.14
C ALA A 205 -12.39 -8.04 -16.81
N ARG A 206 -13.13 -7.28 -15.99
CA ARG A 206 -14.52 -7.60 -15.66
C ARG A 206 -15.44 -7.53 -16.89
N LEU A 207 -15.29 -6.49 -17.71
CA LEU A 207 -16.06 -6.33 -18.95
C LEU A 207 -15.77 -7.47 -19.93
N GLN A 208 -14.50 -7.86 -20.08
CA GLN A 208 -14.09 -8.96 -20.96
C GLN A 208 -14.62 -10.34 -20.48
N SER A 209 -14.99 -10.50 -19.21
CA SER A 209 -15.51 -11.76 -18.67
C SER A 209 -16.97 -12.02 -19.08
N PHE A 210 -17.66 -11.07 -19.70
CA PHE A 210 -19.00 -11.25 -20.24
C PHE A 210 -18.94 -11.49 -21.74
N PRO A 211 -19.67 -12.48 -22.28
CA PRO A 211 -19.79 -12.64 -23.72
C PRO A 211 -20.36 -11.35 -24.33
N HIS A 212 -19.76 -10.89 -25.39
CA HIS A 212 -20.35 -9.83 -26.21
C HIS A 212 -21.64 -10.42 -26.81
N GLY A 213 -22.80 -9.85 -26.43
CA GLY A 213 -24.08 -10.17 -27.04
C GLY A 213 -24.18 -9.72 -28.49
#